data_f8eef2343484ebc33c8081f047ac6842
#
_entry.id   f8eef2343484ebc33c8081f047ac6842
#
_cell.length_a   1.000
_cell.length_b   1.000
_cell.length_c   1.000
_cell.angle_alpha   90.00
_cell.angle_beta   90.00
_cell.angle_gamma   90.00
#
_symmetry.space_group_name_H-M   'P 1'
#
loop_
_entity.id
_entity.type
_entity.pdbx_description
1 polymer ?
#
loop_
_entity_poly.entity_id
_entity_poly.type
_entity_poly.pdbx_seq_one_letter_code
_entity_poly.pdbx_strand_id
1 'polypeptide(L)'
;MRKYIDINLGERTITSRELHGREIAECGRYLIAKMLLEQNIAEVEPLAPGNPLIFSAGPFAGTNFSNANRLSVGCKSPLTGGIKEANSGGTFGFAMGQLQIAGISLHGASDQWVIIRITKDNGITFDDATPYMGLGNVDCASKLHSVYGEKASLGICGPVGEYEGLMAGITFSDTDNRPSRIAARGGVGAVMGSKKVKAIVIDKDRMPPVNDRKKVMGAIKEYGKKLGESAPVQTLRTTGTAMMADITNHIGAMPTRNFTSGHQPSEDGGAFKMGGTYIRELNTSRGGQTEHACMPGCLIKCSNVYVDNTGREIVSPMEYETICLLGTNCGLEDPDDVARMNEIANDLGVDSIELGATIAVLMDAGKGDFGDVSFMKEVLSLIHI
;
A
#
# COMPACT_ATOMS: atom_id res chain seq x y z
N MET A 1 25.84 9.29 1.07
CA MET A 1 25.07 10.45 1.52
C MET A 1 23.65 10.31 0.99
N ARG A 2 22.63 10.59 1.82
CA ARG A 2 21.21 10.71 1.45
C ARG A 2 20.60 11.91 2.16
N LYS A 3 19.53 12.46 1.60
CA LYS A 3 18.84 13.62 2.19
C LYS A 3 17.64 13.18 3.02
N TYR A 4 17.41 13.84 4.12
CA TYR A 4 16.13 13.87 4.82
C TYR A 4 15.51 15.25 4.59
N ILE A 5 14.27 15.29 4.16
CA ILE A 5 13.58 16.51 3.73
C ILE A 5 12.42 16.78 4.67
N ASP A 6 12.39 17.96 5.27
CA ASP A 6 11.27 18.45 6.06
C ASP A 6 10.49 19.49 5.25
N ILE A 7 9.19 19.29 5.12
CA ILE A 7 8.26 20.17 4.39
C ILE A 7 7.23 20.70 5.38
N ASN A 8 7.26 21.99 5.66
CA ASN A 8 6.20 22.67 6.40
C ASN A 8 5.15 23.17 5.41
N LEU A 9 3.97 22.58 5.44
CA LEU A 9 2.90 22.85 4.50
C LEU A 9 2.21 24.21 4.73
N GLY A 10 2.08 24.63 5.99
CA GLY A 10 1.47 25.91 6.33
C GLY A 10 2.34 27.10 5.93
N GLU A 11 3.63 26.99 6.17
CA GLU A 11 4.61 28.05 5.84
C GLU A 11 5.17 27.89 4.41
N ARG A 12 4.94 26.74 3.76
CA ARG A 12 5.53 26.35 2.47
C ARG A 12 7.07 26.43 2.48
N THR A 13 7.68 26.10 3.63
CA THR A 13 9.13 26.06 3.78
C THR A 13 9.64 24.63 3.62
N ILE A 14 10.81 24.51 3.02
CA ILE A 14 11.46 23.23 2.76
C ILE A 14 12.87 23.30 3.31
N THR A 15 13.21 22.41 4.23
CA THR A 15 14.56 22.23 4.74
C THR A 15 15.06 20.83 4.48
N SER A 16 16.36 20.65 4.42
CA SER A 16 16.94 19.32 4.25
C SER A 16 18.22 19.18 5.04
N ARG A 17 18.47 17.98 5.54
CA ARG A 17 19.73 17.59 6.17
C ARG A 17 20.30 16.35 5.49
N GLU A 18 21.62 16.22 5.53
CA GLU A 18 22.31 15.06 4.99
C GLU A 18 22.43 13.96 6.05
N LEU A 19 22.17 12.72 5.64
CA LEU A 19 22.39 11.52 6.43
C LEU A 19 23.64 10.79 5.94
N HIS A 20 24.45 10.29 6.86
CA HIS A 20 25.69 9.61 6.56
C HIS A 20 25.85 8.31 7.37
N GLY A 21 26.64 7.39 6.86
CA GLY A 21 27.06 6.19 7.55
C GLY A 21 25.90 5.41 8.18
N ARG A 22 25.89 5.32 9.51
CA ARG A 22 24.90 4.58 10.30
C ARG A 22 23.48 5.14 10.13
N GLU A 23 23.32 6.45 9.99
CA GLU A 23 21.99 7.06 9.81
C GLU A 23 21.28 6.53 8.55
N ILE A 24 22.04 6.25 7.47
CA ILE A 24 21.49 5.65 6.24
C ILE A 24 21.05 4.20 6.50
N ALA A 25 21.82 3.44 7.29
CA ALA A 25 21.47 2.06 7.63
C ALA A 25 20.19 1.99 8.50
N GLU A 26 19.91 3.05 9.24
CA GLU A 26 18.73 3.20 10.09
C GLU A 26 17.48 3.71 9.35
N CYS A 27 17.54 3.97 8.04
CA CYS A 27 16.40 4.42 7.24
C CYS A 27 15.28 3.37 7.13
N GLY A 28 14.07 3.82 6.77
CA GLY A 28 12.85 3.02 6.77
C GLY A 28 12.11 3.12 8.10
N ARG A 29 11.57 2.02 8.57
CA ARG A 29 10.75 1.92 9.79
C ARG A 29 11.42 2.51 11.05
N TYR A 30 12.70 2.21 11.24
CA TYR A 30 13.43 2.70 12.41
C TYR A 30 13.55 4.23 12.42
N LEU A 31 13.86 4.84 11.27
CA LEU A 31 13.96 6.30 11.16
C LEU A 31 12.61 6.96 11.53
N ILE A 32 11.50 6.42 11.06
CA ILE A 32 10.16 6.92 11.38
C ILE A 32 9.93 6.89 12.90
N ALA A 33 10.10 5.72 13.52
CA ALA A 33 9.92 5.58 14.96
C ALA A 33 10.79 6.53 15.77
N LYS A 34 12.06 6.66 15.40
CA LYS A 34 13.02 7.58 16.03
C LYS A 34 12.54 9.03 15.92
N MET A 35 12.18 9.49 14.72
CA MET A 35 11.71 10.85 14.48
C MET A 35 10.44 11.18 15.25
N LEU A 36 9.49 10.27 15.31
CA LEU A 36 8.26 10.44 16.06
C LEU A 36 8.49 10.52 17.57
N LEU A 37 9.40 9.71 18.10
CA LEU A 37 9.80 9.77 19.51
C LEU A 37 10.54 11.07 19.84
N GLU A 38 11.48 11.50 19.01
CA GLU A 38 12.23 12.74 19.19
C GLU A 38 11.33 13.99 19.17
N GLN A 39 10.22 13.95 18.40
CA GLN A 39 9.24 15.02 18.32
C GLN A 39 8.18 14.98 19.43
N ASN A 40 8.26 14.00 20.34
CA ASN A 40 7.38 13.85 21.50
C ASN A 40 5.88 13.93 21.13
N ILE A 41 5.47 13.16 20.11
CA ILE A 41 4.10 13.23 19.54
C ILE A 41 3.02 12.61 20.44
N ALA A 42 3.37 12.09 21.61
CA ALA A 42 2.43 11.37 22.48
C ALA A 42 1.18 12.17 22.83
N GLU A 43 1.33 13.49 23.04
CA GLU A 43 0.24 14.41 23.41
C GLU A 43 -0.39 15.12 22.22
N VAL A 44 0.11 14.88 20.99
CA VAL A 44 -0.41 15.53 19.78
C VAL A 44 -1.68 14.80 19.31
N GLU A 45 -2.74 15.54 19.01
CA GLU A 45 -3.93 14.98 18.39
C GLU A 45 -3.59 14.43 16.99
N PRO A 46 -4.01 13.21 16.65
CA PRO A 46 -3.56 12.53 15.43
C PRO A 46 -3.85 13.25 14.13
N LEU A 47 -4.96 13.99 14.02
CA LEU A 47 -5.33 14.75 12.83
C LEU A 47 -4.91 16.23 12.89
N ALA A 48 -4.28 16.64 14.01
CA ALA A 48 -3.79 18.01 14.14
C ALA A 48 -2.55 18.28 13.30
N PRO A 49 -2.29 19.52 12.89
CA PRO A 49 -1.11 19.92 12.13
C PRO A 49 0.24 19.51 12.77
N GLY A 50 0.27 19.37 14.10
CA GLY A 50 1.45 18.95 14.86
C GLY A 50 1.85 17.48 14.71
N ASN A 51 0.96 16.62 14.19
CA ASN A 51 1.31 15.22 13.89
C ASN A 51 2.07 15.14 12.56
N PRO A 52 3.35 14.78 12.50
CA PRO A 52 4.07 14.66 11.24
C PRO A 52 3.63 13.40 10.49
N LEU A 53 3.61 13.48 9.15
CA LEU A 53 3.48 12.33 8.27
C LEU A 53 4.83 12.07 7.61
N ILE A 54 5.45 10.92 7.91
CA ILE A 54 6.83 10.63 7.53
C ILE A 54 6.87 9.47 6.55
N PHE A 55 7.53 9.67 5.41
CA PHE A 55 7.83 8.66 4.40
C PHE A 55 9.32 8.31 4.49
N SER A 56 9.67 7.03 4.51
CA SER A 56 11.08 6.62 4.52
C SER A 56 11.29 5.32 3.74
N ALA A 57 12.40 5.28 3.00
CA ALA A 57 12.82 4.10 2.23
C ALA A 57 14.17 3.59 2.75
N GLY A 58 14.36 2.27 2.69
CA GLY A 58 15.54 1.61 3.24
C GLY A 58 16.86 1.98 2.55
N PRO A 59 18.00 1.56 3.12
CA PRO A 59 19.34 1.98 2.66
C PRO A 59 19.70 1.54 1.24
N PHE A 60 19.09 0.49 0.72
CA PHE A 60 19.29 -0.01 -0.64
C PHE A 60 18.16 0.37 -1.61
N ALA A 61 17.22 1.22 -1.19
CA ALA A 61 16.19 1.73 -2.09
C ALA A 61 16.80 2.47 -3.29
N GLY A 62 16.17 2.35 -4.45
CA GLY A 62 16.66 2.86 -5.72
C GLY A 62 17.61 1.89 -6.44
N THR A 63 17.86 0.70 -5.88
CA THR A 63 18.68 -0.36 -6.50
C THR A 63 17.83 -1.56 -6.90
N ASN A 64 18.43 -2.50 -7.65
CA ASN A 64 17.81 -3.78 -7.99
C ASN A 64 18.03 -4.85 -6.90
N PHE A 65 18.42 -4.48 -5.70
CA PHE A 65 18.47 -5.42 -4.58
C PHE A 65 17.04 -5.88 -4.29
N SER A 66 16.79 -7.18 -4.34
CA SER A 66 15.43 -7.71 -4.17
C SER A 66 14.84 -7.29 -2.82
N ASN A 67 13.59 -6.83 -2.83
CA ASN A 67 12.83 -6.40 -1.66
C ASN A 67 13.32 -5.10 -0.97
N ALA A 68 14.35 -4.42 -1.53
CA ALA A 68 14.92 -3.23 -0.91
C ALA A 68 14.11 -1.95 -1.13
N ASN A 69 13.10 -1.99 -2.00
CA ASN A 69 12.36 -0.80 -2.44
C ASN A 69 11.03 -0.59 -1.69
N ARG A 70 10.83 -1.27 -0.55
CA ARG A 70 9.64 -1.03 0.27
C ARG A 70 9.68 0.36 0.88
N LEU A 71 8.50 0.97 0.92
CA LEU A 71 8.25 2.26 1.54
C LEU A 71 7.62 2.05 2.92
N SER A 72 8.09 2.77 3.91
CA SER A 72 7.44 2.94 5.20
C SER A 72 6.81 4.33 5.28
N VAL A 73 5.58 4.41 5.77
CA VAL A 73 4.85 5.65 6.05
C VAL A 73 4.41 5.61 7.50
N GLY A 74 4.67 6.65 8.27
CA GLY A 74 4.33 6.63 9.68
C GLY A 74 3.95 7.97 10.27
N CYS A 75 3.14 7.90 11.33
CA CYS A 75 2.62 9.02 12.08
C CYS A 75 2.07 8.53 13.44
N LYS A 76 1.53 9.42 14.25
CA LYS A 76 0.58 9.02 15.30
C LYS A 76 -0.73 8.62 14.62
N SER A 77 -1.18 7.41 14.87
CA SER A 77 -2.37 6.85 14.23
C SER A 77 -3.66 7.47 14.77
N PRO A 78 -4.55 8.00 13.93
CA PRO A 78 -5.87 8.43 14.36
C PRO A 78 -6.80 7.24 14.72
N LEU A 79 -6.47 6.04 14.24
CA LEU A 79 -7.27 4.84 14.52
C LEU A 79 -6.89 4.19 15.86
N THR A 80 -5.60 4.20 16.23
CA THR A 80 -5.10 3.47 17.42
C THR A 80 -4.56 4.37 18.53
N GLY A 81 -4.29 5.64 18.26
CA GLY A 81 -3.67 6.58 19.19
C GLY A 81 -2.18 6.36 19.43
N GLY A 82 -1.60 5.30 18.90
CA GLY A 82 -0.17 4.97 19.03
C GLY A 82 0.66 5.37 17.80
N ILE A 83 1.97 5.17 17.88
CA ILE A 83 2.85 5.26 16.71
C ILE A 83 2.52 4.12 15.75
N LYS A 84 2.22 4.45 14.51
CA LYS A 84 1.92 3.48 13.47
C LYS A 84 2.87 3.65 12.27
N GLU A 85 3.38 2.53 11.79
CA GLU A 85 4.03 2.41 10.49
C GLU A 85 3.19 1.54 9.58
N ALA A 86 2.83 2.05 8.43
CA ALA A 86 2.23 1.33 7.31
C ALA A 86 3.30 1.11 6.23
N ASN A 87 3.29 -0.06 5.61
CA ASN A 87 4.32 -0.44 4.65
C ASN A 87 3.72 -0.75 3.29
N SER A 88 4.34 -0.25 2.22
CA SER A 88 3.88 -0.47 0.86
C SER A 88 4.99 -0.94 -0.07
N GLY A 89 4.61 -1.69 -1.09
CA GLY A 89 5.42 -1.91 -2.30
C GLY A 89 5.38 -0.70 -3.24
N GLY A 90 5.45 -0.96 -4.53
CA GLY A 90 5.34 0.07 -5.56
C GLY A 90 6.65 0.72 -5.94
N THR A 91 6.53 1.81 -6.67
CA THR A 91 7.68 2.51 -7.25
C THR A 91 8.12 3.74 -6.46
N PHE A 92 7.34 4.17 -5.44
CA PHE A 92 7.62 5.41 -4.71
C PHE A 92 8.90 5.33 -3.86
N GLY A 93 9.07 4.25 -3.08
CA GLY A 93 10.31 4.02 -2.33
C GLY A 93 11.53 3.84 -3.24
N PHE A 94 11.34 3.24 -4.43
CA PHE A 94 12.37 3.15 -5.44
C PHE A 94 12.78 4.53 -5.97
N ALA A 95 11.81 5.38 -6.31
CA ALA A 95 12.06 6.75 -6.77
C ALA A 95 12.77 7.60 -5.69
N MET A 96 12.32 7.54 -4.43
CA MET A 96 13.02 8.19 -3.31
C MET A 96 14.49 7.76 -3.26
N GLY A 97 14.75 6.45 -3.34
CA GLY A 97 16.12 5.92 -3.34
C GLY A 97 16.97 6.41 -4.50
N GLN A 98 16.40 6.49 -5.72
CA GLN A 98 17.06 7.02 -6.91
C GLN A 98 17.44 8.50 -6.76
N LEU A 99 16.56 9.29 -6.15
CA LEU A 99 16.81 10.70 -5.84
C LEU A 99 17.67 10.90 -4.57
N GLN A 100 18.17 9.81 -3.98
CA GLN A 100 18.97 9.81 -2.75
C GLN A 100 18.22 10.44 -1.56
N ILE A 101 16.90 10.29 -1.53
CA ILE A 101 16.04 10.74 -0.43
C ILE A 101 15.85 9.55 0.53
N ALA A 102 16.22 9.74 1.79
CA ALA A 102 16.09 8.77 2.88
C ALA A 102 14.72 8.88 3.55
N GLY A 103 14.22 10.09 3.69
CA GLY A 103 12.92 10.38 4.27
C GLY A 103 12.38 11.73 3.86
N ILE A 104 11.06 11.84 3.92
CA ILE A 104 10.28 13.06 3.72
C ILE A 104 9.34 13.17 4.89
N SER A 105 9.34 14.31 5.58
CA SER A 105 8.42 14.62 6.66
C SER A 105 7.52 15.78 6.27
N LEU A 106 6.21 15.60 6.42
CA LEU A 106 5.20 16.63 6.20
C LEU A 106 4.74 17.17 7.55
N HIS A 107 4.98 18.44 7.80
CA HIS A 107 4.58 19.17 9.01
C HIS A 107 3.52 20.23 8.69
N GLY A 108 2.74 20.60 9.69
CA GLY A 108 1.68 21.57 9.49
C GLY A 108 0.53 21.04 8.62
N ALA A 109 -0.28 21.94 8.13
CA ALA A 109 -1.33 21.70 7.15
C ALA A 109 -1.37 22.84 6.14
N SER A 110 -1.68 22.56 4.89
CA SER A 110 -1.86 23.58 3.85
C SER A 110 -3.24 24.25 4.00
N ASP A 111 -3.33 25.53 3.62
CA ASP A 111 -4.63 26.24 3.58
C ASP A 111 -5.55 25.70 2.48
N GLN A 112 -4.96 25.23 1.38
CA GLN A 112 -5.65 24.66 0.23
C GLN A 112 -5.10 23.27 -0.08
N TRP A 113 -5.88 22.47 -0.81
CA TRP A 113 -5.44 21.17 -1.29
C TRP A 113 -4.30 21.32 -2.31
N VAL A 114 -3.21 20.60 -2.08
CA VAL A 114 -2.00 20.67 -2.90
C VAL A 114 -1.54 19.31 -3.39
N ILE A 115 -0.81 19.35 -4.52
CA ILE A 115 0.07 18.28 -4.97
C ILE A 115 1.50 18.71 -4.65
N ILE A 116 2.25 17.83 -4.00
CA ILE A 116 3.69 18.04 -3.79
C ILE A 116 4.43 17.39 -4.96
N ARG A 117 5.08 18.20 -5.78
CA ARG A 117 5.91 17.74 -6.89
C ARG A 117 7.37 17.70 -6.50
N ILE A 118 8.02 16.54 -6.63
CA ILE A 118 9.46 16.34 -6.34
C ILE A 118 10.15 15.93 -7.64
N THR A 119 11.01 16.80 -8.16
CA THR A 119 11.71 16.57 -9.42
C THR A 119 13.06 15.88 -9.22
N LYS A 120 13.59 15.29 -10.29
CA LYS A 120 14.91 14.65 -10.29
C LYS A 120 16.07 15.59 -9.90
N ASP A 121 15.87 16.89 -10.10
CA ASP A 121 16.85 17.92 -9.69
C ASP A 121 16.63 18.36 -8.22
N ASN A 122 15.80 17.59 -7.48
CA ASN A 122 15.40 17.86 -6.10
C ASN A 122 14.67 19.19 -5.89
N GLY A 123 14.08 19.75 -6.95
CA GLY A 123 13.11 20.83 -6.85
C GLY A 123 11.81 20.31 -6.24
N ILE A 124 11.23 21.07 -5.31
CA ILE A 124 9.95 20.74 -4.69
C ILE A 124 9.02 21.92 -4.91
N THR A 125 7.85 21.65 -5.51
CA THR A 125 6.80 22.64 -5.76
C THR A 125 5.47 22.16 -5.19
N PHE A 126 4.55 23.12 -5.02
CA PHE A 126 3.18 22.89 -4.57
C PHE A 126 2.25 23.32 -5.69
N ASP A 127 1.59 22.35 -6.32
CA ASP A 127 0.66 22.59 -7.40
C ASP A 127 -0.79 22.50 -6.87
N ASP A 128 -1.74 23.13 -7.56
CA ASP A 128 -3.15 23.10 -7.20
C ASP A 128 -3.74 21.69 -7.38
N ALA A 129 -4.37 21.18 -6.32
CA ALA A 129 -5.02 19.87 -6.34
C ALA A 129 -6.50 19.90 -6.73
N THR A 130 -7.12 21.08 -6.88
CA THR A 130 -8.55 21.22 -7.16
C THR A 130 -9.06 20.31 -8.31
N PRO A 131 -8.33 20.15 -9.43
CA PRO A 131 -8.79 19.29 -10.51
C PRO A 131 -8.88 17.81 -10.17
N TYR A 132 -8.28 17.35 -9.07
CA TYR A 132 -8.16 15.94 -8.67
C TYR A 132 -9.03 15.57 -7.49
N MET A 133 -9.72 16.55 -6.88
CA MET A 133 -10.55 16.32 -5.70
C MET A 133 -11.78 15.48 -6.04
N GLY A 134 -12.14 14.57 -5.12
CA GLY A 134 -13.27 13.65 -5.26
C GLY A 134 -13.07 12.52 -6.27
N LEU A 135 -11.94 12.48 -6.99
CA LEU A 135 -11.64 11.37 -7.91
C LEU A 135 -11.20 10.13 -7.15
N GLY A 136 -11.68 8.96 -7.56
CA GLY A 136 -11.11 7.67 -7.18
C GLY A 136 -9.62 7.58 -7.54
N ASN A 137 -8.91 6.65 -6.92
CA ASN A 137 -7.47 6.52 -7.11
C ASN A 137 -7.09 6.23 -8.58
N VAL A 138 -7.93 5.46 -9.30
CA VAL A 138 -7.67 5.10 -10.71
C VAL A 138 -7.74 6.33 -11.61
N ASP A 139 -8.83 7.10 -11.53
CA ASP A 139 -9.00 8.32 -12.33
C ASP A 139 -8.00 9.40 -11.92
N CYS A 140 -7.74 9.54 -10.62
CA CYS A 140 -6.75 10.47 -10.11
C CYS A 140 -5.34 10.12 -10.65
N ALA A 141 -4.92 8.87 -10.60
CA ALA A 141 -3.63 8.42 -11.12
C ALA A 141 -3.50 8.66 -12.62
N SER A 142 -4.54 8.30 -13.41
CA SER A 142 -4.58 8.53 -14.85
C SER A 142 -4.39 10.02 -15.18
N LYS A 143 -5.12 10.89 -14.48
CA LYS A 143 -5.03 12.34 -14.69
C LYS A 143 -3.69 12.91 -14.26
N LEU A 144 -3.12 12.44 -13.13
CA LEU A 144 -1.78 12.85 -12.69
C LEU A 144 -0.71 12.41 -13.70
N HIS A 145 -0.77 11.18 -14.22
CA HIS A 145 0.16 10.72 -15.26
C HIS A 145 0.04 11.50 -16.55
N SER A 146 -1.16 11.94 -16.94
CA SER A 146 -1.34 12.78 -18.13
C SER A 146 -0.65 14.16 -18.03
N VAL A 147 -0.54 14.69 -16.80
CA VAL A 147 0.07 16.01 -16.53
C VAL A 147 1.56 15.90 -16.24
N TYR A 148 1.96 14.94 -15.38
CA TYR A 148 3.32 14.82 -14.87
C TYR A 148 4.16 13.76 -15.58
N GLY A 149 3.54 13.00 -16.49
CA GLY A 149 4.17 11.94 -17.28
C GLY A 149 4.13 10.57 -16.61
N GLU A 150 4.04 9.53 -17.44
CA GLU A 150 3.92 8.13 -17.01
C GLU A 150 5.13 7.59 -16.22
N LYS A 151 6.28 8.27 -16.32
CA LYS A 151 7.48 7.87 -15.58
C LYS A 151 7.48 8.34 -14.13
N ALA A 152 6.60 9.25 -13.74
CA ALA A 152 6.48 9.68 -12.36
C ALA A 152 5.97 8.54 -11.48
N SER A 153 6.33 8.55 -10.20
CA SER A 153 5.73 7.69 -9.19
C SER A 153 4.81 8.51 -8.32
N LEU A 154 3.65 7.98 -8.00
CA LEU A 154 2.58 8.67 -7.28
C LEU A 154 2.40 8.12 -5.88
N GLY A 155 2.07 9.00 -4.92
CA GLY A 155 1.46 8.68 -3.65
C GLY A 155 0.18 9.48 -3.51
N ILE A 156 -0.99 8.84 -3.45
CA ILE A 156 -2.31 9.48 -3.59
C ILE A 156 -3.10 9.32 -2.30
N CYS A 157 -3.70 10.41 -1.84
CA CYS A 157 -4.78 10.43 -0.86
C CYS A 157 -6.11 10.18 -1.59
N GLY A 158 -6.70 9.01 -1.39
CA GLY A 158 -7.99 8.65 -1.99
C GLY A 158 -9.17 9.43 -1.40
N PRO A 159 -10.39 9.24 -1.95
CA PRO A 159 -11.58 9.93 -1.48
C PRO A 159 -11.81 9.81 0.04
N VAL A 160 -11.59 8.63 0.62
CA VAL A 160 -11.77 8.41 2.06
C VAL A 160 -10.76 9.22 2.89
N GLY A 161 -9.55 9.42 2.38
CA GLY A 161 -8.57 10.29 3.02
C GLY A 161 -8.93 11.77 2.96
N GLU A 162 -9.61 12.20 1.90
CA GLU A 162 -10.03 13.61 1.73
C GLU A 162 -10.97 14.09 2.84
N TYR A 163 -11.85 13.21 3.34
CA TYR A 163 -12.71 13.52 4.48
C TYR A 163 -12.18 12.95 5.81
N GLU A 164 -10.89 12.60 5.85
CA GLU A 164 -10.19 12.15 7.06
C GLU A 164 -10.74 10.85 7.67
N GLY A 165 -11.29 9.96 6.83
CA GLY A 165 -11.79 8.65 7.26
C GLY A 165 -10.67 7.81 7.88
N LEU A 166 -10.90 7.28 9.09
CA LEU A 166 -9.85 6.65 9.92
C LEU A 166 -9.25 5.38 9.33
N MET A 167 -9.95 4.73 8.39
CA MET A 167 -9.45 3.56 7.65
C MET A 167 -8.69 3.92 6.37
N ALA A 168 -8.51 5.22 6.09
CA ALA A 168 -7.84 5.66 4.87
C ALA A 168 -6.35 5.28 4.85
N GLY A 169 -5.92 4.69 3.74
CA GLY A 169 -4.53 4.47 3.39
C GLY A 169 -3.99 5.51 2.40
N ILE A 170 -2.72 5.38 2.07
CA ILE A 170 -2.08 6.13 0.98
C ILE A 170 -1.74 5.15 -0.12
N THR A 171 -2.21 5.43 -1.34
CA THR A 171 -2.06 4.56 -2.49
C THR A 171 -0.87 4.96 -3.34
N PHE A 172 -0.04 3.99 -3.74
CA PHE A 172 1.18 4.22 -4.53
C PHE A 172 1.12 3.49 -5.87
N SER A 173 1.82 4.05 -6.88
CA SER A 173 2.00 3.41 -8.18
C SER A 173 2.74 2.08 -8.04
N ASP A 174 2.22 1.03 -8.68
CA ASP A 174 2.93 -0.23 -8.85
C ASP A 174 3.97 -0.17 -10.00
N THR A 175 4.50 -1.30 -10.42
CA THR A 175 5.48 -1.38 -11.53
C THR A 175 4.87 -1.10 -12.90
N ASP A 176 3.57 -1.19 -13.04
CA ASP A 176 2.78 -0.94 -14.26
C ASP A 176 1.94 0.34 -14.17
N ASN A 177 2.27 1.22 -13.22
CA ASN A 177 1.60 2.50 -12.93
C ASN A 177 0.17 2.39 -12.36
N ARG A 178 -0.30 1.19 -11.98
CA ARG A 178 -1.59 1.07 -11.26
C ARG A 178 -1.49 1.72 -9.88
N PRO A 179 -2.49 2.45 -9.41
CA PRO A 179 -2.57 2.93 -8.03
C PRO A 179 -3.06 1.81 -7.10
N SER A 180 -2.25 0.79 -6.91
CA SER A 180 -2.67 -0.46 -6.28
C SER A 180 -1.77 -0.94 -5.14
N ARG A 181 -0.77 -0.14 -4.73
CA ARG A 181 0.10 -0.47 -3.61
C ARG A 181 -0.18 0.47 -2.46
N ILE A 182 -0.93 -0.02 -1.47
CA ILE A 182 -1.48 0.83 -0.41
C ILE A 182 -0.67 0.67 0.87
N ALA A 183 -0.23 1.79 1.45
CA ALA A 183 0.11 1.87 2.87
C ALA A 183 -1.20 2.02 3.64
N ALA A 184 -1.82 0.87 3.96
CA ALA A 184 -3.24 0.83 4.25
C ALA A 184 -3.57 1.11 5.73
N ARG A 185 -2.86 0.46 6.67
CA ARG A 185 -3.30 0.37 8.06
C ARG A 185 -2.93 1.57 8.92
N GLY A 186 -3.84 1.90 9.84
CA GLY A 186 -3.62 2.89 10.90
C GLY A 186 -3.95 4.32 10.54
N GLY A 187 -4.69 4.55 9.44
CA GLY A 187 -5.23 5.87 9.09
C GLY A 187 -4.21 6.88 8.58
N VAL A 188 -3.09 6.42 7.99
CA VAL A 188 -2.08 7.34 7.41
C VAL A 188 -2.64 8.20 6.29
N GLY A 189 -3.67 7.71 5.56
CA GLY A 189 -4.40 8.48 4.56
C GLY A 189 -5.22 9.61 5.16
N ALA A 190 -5.85 9.39 6.32
CA ALA A 190 -6.56 10.44 7.06
C ALA A 190 -5.59 11.55 7.50
N VAL A 191 -4.39 11.18 7.99
CA VAL A 191 -3.36 12.17 8.33
C VAL A 191 -2.86 12.92 7.11
N MET A 192 -2.76 12.28 5.93
CA MET A 192 -2.44 12.97 4.68
C MET A 192 -3.56 13.96 4.28
N GLY A 193 -4.82 13.55 4.46
CA GLY A 193 -6.00 14.38 4.22
C GLY A 193 -6.07 15.58 5.14
N SER A 194 -5.85 15.41 6.45
CA SER A 194 -5.84 16.52 7.42
C SER A 194 -4.78 17.59 7.12
N LYS A 195 -3.75 17.21 6.36
CA LYS A 195 -2.71 18.13 5.87
C LYS A 195 -3.06 18.77 4.52
N LYS A 196 -4.20 18.41 3.93
CA LYS A 196 -4.65 18.83 2.60
C LYS A 196 -3.63 18.54 1.50
N VAL A 197 -3.03 17.36 1.55
CA VAL A 197 -2.15 16.85 0.49
C VAL A 197 -2.90 15.79 -0.30
N LYS A 198 -3.27 16.11 -1.56
CA LYS A 198 -3.98 15.17 -2.45
C LYS A 198 -3.04 14.14 -3.04
N ALA A 199 -1.84 14.57 -3.45
CA ALA A 199 -0.86 13.65 -3.99
C ALA A 199 0.58 14.14 -3.77
N ILE A 200 1.51 13.18 -3.76
CA ILE A 200 2.94 13.44 -3.92
C ILE A 200 3.37 12.77 -5.21
N VAL A 201 3.92 13.57 -6.11
CA VAL A 201 4.41 13.14 -7.42
C VAL A 201 5.93 13.22 -7.43
N ILE A 202 6.61 12.10 -7.60
CA ILE A 202 8.07 12.01 -7.52
C ILE A 202 8.66 11.46 -8.82
N ASP A 203 9.70 12.12 -9.35
CA ASP A 203 10.42 11.63 -10.51
C ASP A 203 11.23 10.37 -10.20
N LYS A 204 11.37 9.52 -11.22
CA LYS A 204 12.35 8.44 -11.24
C LYS A 204 13.63 8.90 -11.95
N ASP A 205 14.78 8.40 -11.50
CA ASP A 205 16.09 8.66 -12.09
C ASP A 205 16.88 7.34 -12.17
N ARG A 206 18.18 7.43 -12.30
CA ARG A 206 19.10 6.28 -12.35
C ARG A 206 19.38 5.73 -10.94
N MET A 207 19.92 4.52 -10.88
CA MET A 207 20.39 3.89 -9.65
C MET A 207 21.36 4.85 -8.90
N PRO A 208 21.16 5.04 -7.58
CA PRO A 208 22.01 5.94 -6.79
C PRO A 208 23.46 5.42 -6.75
N PRO A 209 24.46 6.31 -6.55
CA PRO A 209 25.83 5.91 -6.37
C PRO A 209 25.98 5.07 -5.10
N VAL A 210 26.83 4.05 -5.17
CA VAL A 210 27.20 3.19 -4.04
C VAL A 210 28.72 3.19 -3.88
N ASN A 211 29.22 3.15 -2.65
CA ASN A 211 30.65 3.28 -2.36
C ASN A 211 31.50 2.18 -3.00
N ASP A 212 31.04 0.94 -2.90
CA ASP A 212 31.68 -0.22 -3.52
C ASP A 212 30.70 -0.92 -4.44
N ARG A 213 30.68 -0.48 -5.70
CA ARG A 213 29.77 -1.00 -6.71
C ARG A 213 29.98 -2.50 -6.96
N LYS A 214 31.23 -2.97 -6.97
CA LYS A 214 31.55 -4.39 -7.21
C LYS A 214 31.01 -5.28 -6.10
N LYS A 215 31.21 -4.88 -4.85
CA LYS A 215 30.71 -5.59 -3.66
C LYS A 215 29.18 -5.61 -3.64
N VAL A 216 28.53 -4.46 -3.87
CA VAL A 216 27.06 -4.36 -3.89
C VAL A 216 26.45 -5.20 -5.01
N MET A 217 27.00 -5.14 -6.23
CA MET A 217 26.50 -5.95 -7.35
C MET A 217 26.74 -7.44 -7.12
N GLY A 218 27.85 -7.81 -6.49
CA GLY A 218 28.13 -9.18 -6.07
C GLY A 218 27.09 -9.69 -5.04
N ALA A 219 26.78 -8.88 -4.04
CA ALA A 219 25.76 -9.20 -3.02
C ALA A 219 24.36 -9.34 -3.64
N ILE A 220 23.97 -8.44 -4.56
CA ILE A 220 22.71 -8.52 -5.30
C ILE A 220 22.60 -9.86 -6.04
N LYS A 221 23.66 -10.25 -6.77
CA LYS A 221 23.69 -11.50 -7.54
C LYS A 221 23.61 -12.74 -6.62
N GLU A 222 24.39 -12.76 -5.55
CA GLU A 222 24.38 -13.86 -4.57
C GLU A 222 23.02 -14.00 -3.88
N TYR A 223 22.44 -12.89 -3.42
CA TYR A 223 21.13 -12.88 -2.81
C TYR A 223 20.04 -13.35 -3.78
N GLY A 224 20.08 -12.86 -5.02
CA GLY A 224 19.15 -13.29 -6.07
C GLY A 224 19.23 -14.79 -6.35
N LYS A 225 20.43 -15.36 -6.35
CA LYS A 225 20.64 -16.83 -6.49
C LYS A 225 19.99 -17.58 -5.32
N LYS A 226 20.26 -17.15 -4.07
CA LYS A 226 19.67 -17.76 -2.87
C LYS A 226 18.14 -17.71 -2.87
N LEU A 227 17.54 -16.59 -3.30
CA LEU A 227 16.09 -16.49 -3.46
C LEU A 227 15.55 -17.46 -4.52
N GLY A 228 16.25 -17.61 -5.65
CA GLY A 228 15.87 -18.54 -6.71
C GLY A 228 15.93 -20.01 -6.29
N GLU A 229 16.81 -20.36 -5.36
CA GLU A 229 17.00 -21.73 -4.84
C GLU A 229 16.12 -22.03 -3.62
N SER A 230 15.43 -21.04 -3.05
CA SER A 230 14.62 -21.17 -1.83
C SER A 230 13.24 -21.78 -2.11
N ALA A 231 12.95 -22.96 -1.60
CA ALA A 231 11.65 -23.63 -1.77
C ALA A 231 10.47 -22.78 -1.26
N PRO A 232 10.52 -22.11 -0.07
CA PRO A 232 9.46 -21.20 0.35
C PRO A 232 9.22 -20.02 -0.61
N VAL A 233 10.29 -19.49 -1.22
CA VAL A 233 10.17 -18.42 -2.23
C VAL A 233 9.50 -18.93 -3.49
N GLN A 234 9.82 -20.14 -3.94
CA GLN A 234 9.15 -20.76 -5.10
C GLN A 234 7.66 -20.98 -4.85
N THR A 235 7.29 -21.45 -3.65
CA THR A 235 5.88 -21.60 -3.26
C THR A 235 5.15 -20.25 -3.28
N LEU A 236 5.73 -19.20 -2.65
CA LEU A 236 5.16 -17.85 -2.66
C LEU A 236 5.05 -17.27 -4.08
N ARG A 237 6.01 -17.56 -4.96
CA ARG A 237 5.95 -17.15 -6.36
C ARG A 237 4.81 -17.82 -7.10
N THR A 238 4.58 -19.11 -6.85
CA THR A 238 3.60 -19.91 -7.56
C THR A 238 2.17 -19.54 -7.19
N THR A 239 1.85 -19.44 -5.89
CA THR A 239 0.49 -19.27 -5.39
C THR A 239 0.23 -17.90 -4.74
N GLY A 240 1.26 -17.07 -4.61
CA GLY A 240 1.16 -15.80 -3.90
C GLY A 240 0.89 -15.97 -2.41
N THR A 241 0.49 -14.88 -1.75
CA THR A 241 0.08 -14.89 -0.34
C THR A 241 -1.23 -15.66 -0.12
N ALA A 242 -2.03 -15.84 -1.18
CA ALA A 242 -3.30 -16.58 -1.12
C ALA A 242 -3.12 -18.03 -0.63
N MET A 243 -1.90 -18.64 -0.75
CA MET A 243 -1.60 -19.94 -0.15
C MET A 243 -1.88 -19.99 1.36
N MET A 244 -1.81 -18.86 2.04
CA MET A 244 -2.11 -18.80 3.46
C MET A 244 -3.57 -19.10 3.78
N ALA A 245 -4.48 -18.87 2.83
CA ALA A 245 -5.89 -19.23 2.98
C ALA A 245 -6.08 -20.76 3.08
N ASP A 246 -5.35 -21.54 2.25
CA ASP A 246 -5.35 -23.00 2.35
C ASP A 246 -4.84 -23.46 3.72
N ILE A 247 -3.72 -22.88 4.17
CA ILE A 247 -3.08 -23.23 5.45
C ILE A 247 -4.00 -22.88 6.62
N THR A 248 -4.50 -21.65 6.69
CA THR A 248 -5.33 -21.19 7.81
C THR A 248 -6.67 -21.88 7.85
N ASN A 249 -7.28 -22.19 6.70
CA ASN A 249 -8.49 -22.99 6.65
C ASN A 249 -8.25 -24.43 7.15
N HIS A 250 -7.12 -25.04 6.75
CA HIS A 250 -6.77 -26.40 7.18
C HIS A 250 -6.56 -26.51 8.71
N ILE A 251 -5.90 -25.51 9.33
CA ILE A 251 -5.61 -25.53 10.77
C ILE A 251 -6.73 -24.92 11.64
N GLY A 252 -7.86 -24.51 11.05
CA GLY A 252 -8.97 -23.91 11.79
C GLY A 252 -8.74 -22.48 12.26
N ALA A 253 -7.93 -21.70 11.52
CA ALA A 253 -7.58 -20.30 11.83
C ALA A 253 -8.02 -19.29 10.75
N MET A 254 -8.86 -19.72 9.79
CA MET A 254 -9.41 -18.86 8.75
C MET A 254 -10.53 -17.97 9.31
N PRO A 255 -10.41 -16.64 9.28
CA PRO A 255 -11.52 -15.76 9.66
C PRO A 255 -12.75 -16.07 8.82
N THR A 256 -13.84 -16.46 9.47
CA THR A 256 -15.09 -16.84 8.79
C THR A 256 -16.28 -16.26 9.54
N ARG A 257 -17.17 -15.52 8.87
CA ARG A 257 -18.40 -14.93 9.41
C ARG A 257 -18.17 -14.25 10.77
N ASN A 258 -17.44 -13.14 10.76
CA ASN A 258 -17.04 -12.38 11.95
C ASN A 258 -16.36 -13.24 13.03
N PHE A 259 -15.41 -14.11 12.62
CA PHE A 259 -14.66 -15.03 13.50
C PHE A 259 -15.54 -16.03 14.28
N THR A 260 -16.78 -16.27 13.86
CA THR A 260 -17.63 -17.30 14.48
C THR A 260 -17.15 -18.71 14.15
N SER A 261 -16.34 -18.88 13.10
CA SER A 261 -15.63 -20.10 12.75
C SER A 261 -14.21 -19.79 12.31
N GLY A 262 -13.32 -20.77 12.49
CA GLY A 262 -11.97 -20.78 11.94
C GLY A 262 -11.84 -21.60 10.65
N HIS A 263 -12.96 -22.09 10.12
CA HIS A 263 -13.00 -22.96 8.97
C HIS A 263 -14.18 -22.61 8.08
N GLN A 264 -13.93 -22.42 6.79
CA GLN A 264 -14.97 -22.33 5.78
C GLN A 264 -15.08 -23.70 5.09
N PRO A 265 -16.17 -24.44 5.30
CA PRO A 265 -16.40 -25.69 4.57
C PRO A 265 -16.58 -25.37 3.08
N SER A 266 -16.16 -26.30 2.23
CA SER A 266 -16.59 -26.26 0.83
C SER A 266 -18.05 -26.71 0.77
N GLU A 267 -18.92 -25.93 0.13
CA GLU A 267 -20.24 -26.42 -0.23
C GLU A 267 -20.09 -27.68 -1.09
N ASP A 268 -20.92 -28.68 -0.85
CA ASP A 268 -20.95 -29.96 -1.58
C ASP A 268 -19.68 -30.84 -1.49
N GLY A 269 -18.76 -30.58 -0.55
CA GLY A 269 -17.49 -31.31 -0.44
C GLY A 269 -16.53 -31.08 -1.59
N GLY A 270 -16.73 -30.00 -2.35
CA GLY A 270 -15.90 -29.57 -3.47
C GLY A 270 -14.59 -28.87 -3.05
N ALA A 271 -13.92 -28.21 -3.99
CA ALA A 271 -12.69 -27.47 -3.73
C ALA A 271 -12.95 -26.20 -2.88
N PHE A 272 -12.02 -25.88 -1.99
CA PHE A 272 -12.01 -24.61 -1.25
C PHE A 272 -11.67 -23.46 -2.20
N LYS A 273 -12.68 -22.72 -2.66
CA LYS A 273 -12.55 -21.73 -3.73
C LYS A 273 -11.73 -20.49 -3.33
N MET A 274 -11.61 -20.21 -2.03
CA MET A 274 -10.79 -19.10 -1.52
C MET A 274 -9.33 -19.49 -1.31
N GLY A 275 -8.95 -20.74 -1.61
CA GLY A 275 -7.57 -21.23 -1.51
C GLY A 275 -6.68 -20.70 -2.63
N GLY A 276 -5.40 -20.53 -2.32
CA GLY A 276 -4.43 -20.00 -3.27
C GLY A 276 -4.26 -20.86 -4.51
N THR A 277 -4.37 -22.18 -4.37
CA THR A 277 -4.31 -23.11 -5.51
C THR A 277 -5.48 -22.89 -6.46
N TYR A 278 -6.70 -22.85 -5.92
CA TYR A 278 -7.91 -22.61 -6.73
C TYR A 278 -7.88 -21.23 -7.42
N ILE A 279 -7.58 -20.17 -6.67
CA ILE A 279 -7.51 -18.80 -7.22
C ILE A 279 -6.45 -18.70 -8.32
N ARG A 280 -5.29 -19.33 -8.13
CA ARG A 280 -4.24 -19.37 -9.16
C ARG A 280 -4.71 -20.06 -10.44
N GLU A 281 -5.29 -21.24 -10.32
CA GLU A 281 -5.77 -22.03 -11.47
C GLU A 281 -6.86 -21.28 -12.22
N LEU A 282 -7.82 -20.72 -11.50
CA LEU A 282 -8.91 -19.91 -12.05
C LEU A 282 -8.36 -18.68 -12.79
N ASN A 283 -7.50 -17.91 -12.16
CA ASN A 283 -6.89 -16.71 -12.75
C ASN A 283 -6.05 -17.05 -14.00
N THR A 284 -5.26 -18.10 -13.93
CA THR A 284 -4.45 -18.56 -15.08
C THR A 284 -5.30 -19.03 -16.25
N SER A 285 -6.38 -19.77 -15.99
CA SER A 285 -7.30 -20.22 -17.04
C SER A 285 -7.98 -19.09 -17.81
N ARG A 286 -8.09 -17.93 -17.17
CA ARG A 286 -8.67 -16.70 -17.72
C ARG A 286 -7.63 -15.75 -18.36
N GLY A 287 -6.34 -16.13 -18.35
CA GLY A 287 -5.25 -15.31 -18.87
C GLY A 287 -4.72 -14.25 -17.89
N GLY A 288 -5.11 -14.32 -16.61
CA GLY A 288 -4.57 -13.45 -15.56
C GLY A 288 -3.11 -13.76 -15.25
N GLN A 289 -2.42 -12.76 -14.66
CA GLN A 289 -1.00 -12.85 -14.36
C GLN A 289 -0.80 -13.35 -12.92
N THR A 290 -0.02 -14.41 -12.77
CA THR A 290 0.65 -14.80 -11.52
C THR A 290 2.10 -14.28 -11.54
N GLU A 291 2.81 -14.39 -10.44
CA GLU A 291 4.23 -13.97 -10.38
C GLU A 291 4.46 -12.46 -10.66
N HIS A 292 3.55 -11.61 -10.29
CA HIS A 292 3.70 -10.16 -10.45
C HIS A 292 4.66 -9.57 -9.40
N ALA A 293 5.55 -8.67 -9.81
CA ALA A 293 6.49 -7.99 -8.92
C ALA A 293 5.83 -6.76 -8.28
N CYS A 294 5.65 -6.76 -6.96
CA CYS A 294 5.04 -5.64 -6.25
C CYS A 294 5.90 -4.36 -6.22
N MET A 295 7.20 -4.45 -6.55
CA MET A 295 8.13 -3.31 -6.61
C MET A 295 9.29 -3.64 -7.56
N PRO A 296 10.03 -2.63 -8.06
CA PRO A 296 11.20 -2.85 -8.90
C PRO A 296 12.23 -3.77 -8.23
N GLY A 297 12.76 -4.72 -8.99
CA GLY A 297 13.77 -5.66 -8.53
C GLY A 297 13.27 -6.81 -7.64
N CYS A 298 11.98 -6.93 -7.34
CA CYS A 298 11.44 -8.02 -6.54
C CYS A 298 11.53 -9.36 -7.28
N LEU A 299 12.32 -10.30 -6.74
CA LEU A 299 12.48 -11.65 -7.28
C LEU A 299 11.53 -12.68 -6.68
N ILE A 300 10.86 -12.36 -5.56
CA ILE A 300 9.84 -13.23 -4.95
C ILE A 300 8.61 -13.30 -5.86
N LYS A 301 8.12 -12.14 -6.34
CA LYS A 301 6.98 -12.05 -7.26
C LYS A 301 5.74 -12.75 -6.74
N CYS A 302 5.41 -12.55 -5.47
CA CYS A 302 4.26 -13.18 -4.82
C CYS A 302 2.91 -12.50 -5.13
N SER A 303 2.90 -11.43 -5.90
CA SER A 303 1.69 -10.70 -6.27
C SER A 303 1.08 -11.23 -7.58
N ASN A 304 -0.12 -10.78 -7.90
CA ASN A 304 -0.87 -11.22 -9.08
C ASN A 304 -1.62 -10.03 -9.71
N VAL A 305 -2.12 -10.26 -10.92
CA VAL A 305 -3.15 -9.45 -11.59
C VAL A 305 -4.33 -10.37 -11.82
N TYR A 306 -5.41 -10.13 -11.12
CA TYR A 306 -6.61 -10.95 -11.17
C TYR A 306 -7.58 -10.45 -12.23
N VAL A 307 -8.10 -11.37 -13.05
CA VAL A 307 -8.98 -11.07 -14.17
C VAL A 307 -10.34 -11.76 -14.04
N ASP A 308 -11.37 -11.19 -14.66
CA ASP A 308 -12.70 -11.80 -14.75
C ASP A 308 -12.75 -12.90 -15.82
N ASN A 309 -13.94 -13.50 -15.99
CA ASN A 309 -14.20 -14.56 -16.97
C ASN A 309 -14.06 -14.11 -18.44
N THR A 310 -13.93 -12.82 -18.70
CA THR A 310 -13.66 -12.27 -20.04
C THR A 310 -12.17 -11.95 -20.25
N GLY A 311 -11.33 -12.14 -19.24
CA GLY A 311 -9.90 -11.77 -19.24
C GLY A 311 -9.64 -10.29 -18.94
N ARG A 312 -10.67 -9.52 -18.53
CA ARG A 312 -10.50 -8.13 -18.10
C ARG A 312 -9.94 -8.09 -16.68
N GLU A 313 -8.93 -7.26 -16.48
CA GLU A 313 -8.39 -7.00 -15.15
C GLU A 313 -9.47 -6.44 -14.20
N ILE A 314 -9.59 -7.02 -13.02
CA ILE A 314 -10.41 -6.52 -11.92
C ILE A 314 -9.50 -5.80 -10.93
N VAL A 315 -8.48 -6.50 -10.40
CA VAL A 315 -7.64 -5.96 -9.33
C VAL A 315 -6.22 -6.52 -9.35
N SER A 316 -5.27 -5.72 -8.91
CA SER A 316 -3.90 -6.13 -8.59
C SER A 316 -3.47 -5.51 -7.26
N PRO A 317 -3.19 -6.32 -6.22
CA PRO A 317 -3.32 -7.78 -6.15
C PRO A 317 -4.57 -8.29 -5.41
N MET A 318 -4.83 -9.59 -5.53
CA MET A 318 -5.61 -10.38 -4.56
C MET A 318 -4.63 -10.98 -3.55
N GLU A 319 -4.58 -10.42 -2.34
CA GLU A 319 -3.70 -10.89 -1.25
C GLU A 319 -4.49 -11.64 -0.19
N TYR A 320 -3.80 -12.50 0.58
CA TYR A 320 -4.42 -13.34 1.62
C TYR A 320 -5.28 -12.55 2.61
N GLU A 321 -4.79 -11.44 3.10
CA GLU A 321 -5.49 -10.64 4.11
C GLU A 321 -6.83 -10.11 3.59
N THR A 322 -6.90 -9.72 2.32
CA THR A 322 -8.14 -9.30 1.67
C THR A 322 -9.09 -10.49 1.48
N ILE A 323 -8.57 -11.64 1.00
CA ILE A 323 -9.34 -12.87 0.85
C ILE A 323 -9.99 -13.28 2.17
N CYS A 324 -9.27 -13.14 3.28
CA CYS A 324 -9.79 -13.48 4.60
C CYS A 324 -10.80 -12.46 5.10
N LEU A 325 -10.36 -11.22 5.28
CA LEU A 325 -11.13 -10.24 6.05
C LEU A 325 -12.30 -9.66 5.25
N LEU A 326 -12.08 -9.32 3.96
CA LEU A 326 -13.12 -8.82 3.08
C LEU A 326 -13.91 -9.96 2.38
N GLY A 327 -13.36 -11.16 2.36
CA GLY A 327 -13.97 -12.35 1.79
C GLY A 327 -14.65 -13.24 2.81
N THR A 328 -13.95 -14.28 3.30
CA THR A 328 -14.55 -15.32 4.16
C THR A 328 -15.10 -14.79 5.48
N ASN A 329 -14.49 -13.76 6.06
CA ASN A 329 -15.01 -13.13 7.27
C ASN A 329 -16.36 -12.41 7.06
N CYS A 330 -16.61 -11.95 5.83
CA CYS A 330 -17.92 -11.43 5.40
C CYS A 330 -18.83 -12.51 4.81
N GLY A 331 -18.39 -13.78 4.80
CA GLY A 331 -19.18 -14.91 4.29
C GLY A 331 -19.17 -15.07 2.78
N LEU A 332 -18.26 -14.40 2.05
CA LEU A 332 -18.12 -14.59 0.61
C LEU A 332 -17.43 -15.93 0.30
N GLU A 333 -17.84 -16.57 -0.79
CA GLU A 333 -17.37 -17.88 -1.25
C GLU A 333 -16.86 -17.85 -2.70
N ASP A 334 -17.10 -16.75 -3.42
CA ASP A 334 -16.62 -16.53 -4.79
C ASP A 334 -15.44 -15.56 -4.83
N PRO A 335 -14.27 -15.96 -5.34
CA PRO A 335 -13.12 -15.06 -5.50
C PRO A 335 -13.41 -13.82 -6.36
N ASP A 336 -14.31 -13.92 -7.33
CA ASP A 336 -14.68 -12.79 -8.20
C ASP A 336 -15.40 -11.70 -7.40
N ASP A 337 -16.24 -12.08 -6.42
CA ASP A 337 -16.90 -11.10 -5.55
C ASP A 337 -15.90 -10.41 -4.63
N VAL A 338 -14.94 -11.15 -4.07
CA VAL A 338 -13.86 -10.57 -3.28
C VAL A 338 -13.00 -9.61 -4.12
N ALA A 339 -12.68 -10.00 -5.36
CA ALA A 339 -11.90 -9.16 -6.27
C ALA A 339 -12.61 -7.84 -6.57
N ARG A 340 -13.93 -7.85 -6.80
CA ARG A 340 -14.74 -6.63 -7.04
C ARG A 340 -14.82 -5.74 -5.79
N MET A 341 -14.97 -6.32 -4.60
CA MET A 341 -14.94 -5.53 -3.36
C MET A 341 -13.56 -4.92 -3.13
N ASN A 342 -12.50 -5.65 -3.45
CA ASN A 342 -11.12 -5.15 -3.36
C ASN A 342 -10.82 -4.04 -4.38
N GLU A 343 -11.36 -4.14 -5.61
CA GLU A 343 -11.28 -3.07 -6.63
C GLU A 343 -11.85 -1.76 -6.07
N ILE A 344 -13.06 -1.81 -5.50
CA ILE A 344 -13.71 -0.63 -4.91
C ILE A 344 -12.91 -0.10 -3.73
N ALA A 345 -12.46 -0.97 -2.81
CA ALA A 345 -11.67 -0.56 -1.65
C ALA A 345 -10.35 0.12 -2.06
N ASN A 346 -9.68 -0.40 -3.10
CA ASN A 346 -8.45 0.19 -3.64
C ASN A 346 -8.71 1.56 -4.28
N ASP A 347 -9.81 1.72 -5.01
CA ASP A 347 -10.16 2.98 -5.67
C ASP A 347 -10.55 4.05 -4.65
N LEU A 348 -11.21 3.67 -3.57
CA LEU A 348 -11.52 4.55 -2.42
C LEU A 348 -10.28 4.86 -1.56
N GLY A 349 -9.25 4.03 -1.60
CA GLY A 349 -8.05 4.18 -0.78
C GLY A 349 -8.22 3.75 0.66
N VAL A 350 -8.96 2.66 0.92
CA VAL A 350 -9.22 2.11 2.27
C VAL A 350 -8.46 0.81 2.53
N ASP A 351 -8.18 0.55 3.79
CA ASP A 351 -7.65 -0.74 4.25
C ASP A 351 -8.73 -1.83 4.12
N SER A 352 -8.51 -2.79 3.24
CA SER A 352 -9.41 -3.91 3.01
C SER A 352 -9.60 -4.82 4.25
N ILE A 353 -8.64 -4.83 5.17
CA ILE A 353 -8.71 -5.59 6.43
C ILE A 353 -9.70 -4.95 7.40
N GLU A 354 -9.50 -3.66 7.72
CA GLU A 354 -10.40 -2.91 8.62
C GLU A 354 -11.81 -2.81 8.03
N LEU A 355 -11.89 -2.59 6.73
CA LEU A 355 -13.15 -2.56 5.99
C LEU A 355 -13.92 -3.88 6.12
N GLY A 356 -13.26 -5.00 5.82
CA GLY A 356 -13.87 -6.33 5.91
C GLY A 356 -14.30 -6.69 7.33
N ALA A 357 -13.46 -6.35 8.31
CA ALA A 357 -13.81 -6.54 9.72
C ALA A 357 -15.04 -5.68 10.12
N THR A 358 -15.09 -4.43 9.68
CA THR A 358 -16.22 -3.52 9.94
C THR A 358 -17.52 -4.05 9.31
N ILE A 359 -17.47 -4.48 8.05
CA ILE A 359 -18.65 -5.04 7.36
C ILE A 359 -19.12 -6.32 8.06
N ALA A 360 -18.20 -7.21 8.45
CA ALA A 360 -18.54 -8.43 9.15
C ALA A 360 -19.22 -8.17 10.51
N VAL A 361 -18.78 -7.14 11.25
CA VAL A 361 -19.46 -6.70 12.48
C VAL A 361 -20.87 -6.17 12.19
N LEU A 362 -21.08 -5.42 11.11
CA LEU A 362 -22.42 -4.97 10.71
C LEU A 362 -23.34 -6.15 10.36
N MET A 363 -22.81 -7.15 9.65
CA MET A 363 -23.55 -8.38 9.34
C MET A 363 -23.92 -9.17 10.61
N ASP A 364 -22.97 -9.33 11.53
CA ASP A 364 -23.20 -10.00 12.82
C ASP A 364 -24.23 -9.26 13.69
N ALA A 365 -24.28 -7.94 13.58
CA ALA A 365 -25.30 -7.09 14.21
C ALA A 365 -26.67 -7.11 13.49
N GLY A 366 -26.84 -7.97 12.47
CA GLY A 366 -28.11 -8.12 11.72
C GLY A 366 -28.46 -6.95 10.81
N LYS A 367 -27.46 -6.18 10.34
CA LYS A 367 -27.67 -5.08 9.38
C LYS A 367 -27.69 -5.56 7.94
N GLY A 368 -27.14 -6.75 7.68
CA GLY A 368 -27.12 -7.47 6.42
C GLY A 368 -26.75 -8.92 6.65
N ASP A 369 -26.99 -9.79 5.69
CA ASP A 369 -26.68 -11.22 5.80
C ASP A 369 -25.23 -11.47 5.39
N PHE A 370 -24.60 -12.48 6.02
CA PHE A 370 -23.27 -12.95 5.58
C PHE A 370 -23.32 -13.47 4.15
N GLY A 371 -22.42 -13.01 3.30
CA GLY A 371 -22.38 -13.34 1.88
C GLY A 371 -23.18 -12.40 0.98
N ASP A 372 -23.90 -11.42 1.54
CA ASP A 372 -24.66 -10.45 0.74
C ASP A 372 -23.74 -9.40 0.10
N VAL A 373 -23.38 -9.66 -1.16
CA VAL A 373 -22.55 -8.78 -2.00
C VAL A 373 -23.22 -7.41 -2.21
N SER A 374 -24.54 -7.36 -2.27
CA SER A 374 -25.29 -6.12 -2.50
C SER A 374 -25.20 -5.21 -1.28
N PHE A 375 -25.36 -5.76 -0.09
CA PHE A 375 -25.17 -5.05 1.17
C PHE A 375 -23.71 -4.52 1.30
N MET A 376 -22.72 -5.36 0.96
CA MET A 376 -21.32 -4.92 0.98
C MET A 376 -21.07 -3.74 0.04
N LYS A 377 -21.62 -3.76 -1.17
CA LYS A 377 -21.53 -2.63 -2.12
C LYS A 377 -22.22 -1.38 -1.59
N GLU A 378 -23.37 -1.51 -0.96
CA GLU A 378 -24.08 -0.39 -0.34
C GLU A 378 -23.21 0.25 0.75
N VAL A 379 -22.68 -0.54 1.69
CA VAL A 379 -21.76 -0.03 2.73
C VAL A 379 -20.55 0.67 2.13
N LEU A 380 -19.92 0.10 1.10
CA LEU A 380 -18.80 0.73 0.40
C LEU A 380 -19.19 2.04 -0.28
N SER A 381 -20.39 2.13 -0.86
CA SER A 381 -20.86 3.38 -1.46
C SER A 381 -21.14 4.47 -0.43
N LEU A 382 -21.55 4.10 0.79
CA LEU A 382 -21.79 5.03 1.89
C LEU A 382 -20.50 5.56 2.52
N ILE A 383 -19.41 4.80 2.48
CA ILE A 383 -18.12 5.19 3.08
C ILE A 383 -17.58 6.49 2.47
N HIS A 384 -17.88 6.79 1.21
CA HIS A 384 -17.40 8.00 0.58
C HIS A 384 -18.44 9.15 0.58
N ILE A 385 -19.63 8.91 1.08
CA ILE A 385 -20.67 9.92 1.32
C ILE A 385 -20.53 10.49 2.72
#